data_e8a841af9c84ee8bfbc7642c8e13bd42
#
_entry.id   e8a841af9c84ee8bfbc7642c8e13bd42
#
_cell.length_a   1.000
_cell.length_b   1.000
_cell.length_c   1.000
_cell.angle_alpha   90.00
_cell.angle_beta   90.00
_cell.angle_gamma   90.00
#
_symmetry.space_group_name_H-M   'P 1'
#
loop_
_entity.id
_entity.type
_entity.pdbx_description
1 polymer ?
#
loop_
_entity_poly.entity_id
_entity_poly.type
_entity_poly.pdbx_seq_one_letter_code
_entity_poly.pdbx_strand_id
1 'polypeptide(L)'
;MGAFDKMVAAVSPRRACEREAWRQQLEILRGYDAAGYGRLNAGWRVHNESAEVTDRFSRDVVRARARDLERNSDIAQSILHAYKRNVVGKGYTLQAKTGNDELDEKLEKAWRQWCKARNCDVTGEQSFNQMLRMAVDRKKVDGGLLFLYRYTKQGLVPFQLQAIEVDELDVTASKPKHQGNRVVGGIEYNQWRRPVGYWINQYDIEGWSLNDPVYVEAKDVYFYKSKKRPSQLREMSDMAPTITRVRDTNEFITAVSVKERIAACLAVFIKRAIPAGGFGRGGTRTPDGGMDYEGKKLAPGMIQSLGAGDEIQVVDPKGSGSDAAGFLKTQQGLIAAGQGLSYEAVSRDMSGATYSSARQNAIEDENTYTEDVELLTDFMSEVYETFVISCYLSGLVDMPGFWDKKAEYLSHTWTKAPKKWIDPAKESTAGKTALQSGQKTFQDVCAEQGKDWKEAVNEMAEVLEYGRSVGVELGGVIFGNGTTAAQQNTAGK
;
A
#
# COMPACT_ATOMS: atom_id res chain seq x y z
N MET A 1 20.45 9.59 41.93
CA MET A 1 21.46 10.60 42.32
C MET A 1 22.72 10.38 41.47
N GLY A 2 23.16 11.40 40.73
CA GLY A 2 24.41 11.37 39.98
C GLY A 2 25.64 11.47 40.93
N ALA A 3 26.83 11.14 40.40
CA ALA A 3 28.05 11.19 41.20
C ALA A 3 28.28 12.58 41.85
N PHE A 4 27.94 13.64 41.14
CA PHE A 4 28.01 15.03 41.62
C PHE A 4 27.03 15.29 42.77
N ASP A 5 25.82 14.71 42.74
CA ASP A 5 24.82 14.87 43.80
C ASP A 5 25.22 14.13 45.09
N LYS A 6 25.90 12.98 44.96
CA LYS A 6 26.51 12.30 46.12
C LYS A 6 27.59 13.11 46.77
N MET A 7 28.42 13.81 45.96
CA MET A 7 29.44 14.71 46.47
C MET A 7 28.87 15.93 47.17
N VAL A 8 27.80 16.55 46.62
CA VAL A 8 27.09 17.68 47.27
C VAL A 8 26.41 17.21 48.55
N ALA A 9 25.84 16.00 48.59
CA ALA A 9 25.21 15.43 49.78
C ALA A 9 26.25 15.19 50.91
N ALA A 10 27.47 14.79 50.58
CA ALA A 10 28.54 14.56 51.53
C ALA A 10 29.07 15.90 52.15
N VAL A 11 29.14 16.99 51.36
CA VAL A 11 29.67 18.29 51.78
C VAL A 11 28.62 19.17 52.43
N SER A 12 27.38 19.15 51.94
CA SER A 12 26.29 19.97 52.45
C SER A 12 24.93 19.28 52.23
N PRO A 13 24.45 18.50 53.22
CA PRO A 13 23.16 17.79 53.13
C PRO A 13 21.98 18.73 52.84
N ARG A 14 21.99 19.95 53.39
CA ARG A 14 20.96 20.95 53.20
C ARG A 14 20.81 21.34 51.70
N ARG A 15 21.95 21.65 51.05
CA ARG A 15 21.94 21.97 49.61
C ARG A 15 21.55 20.78 48.73
N ALA A 16 21.86 19.55 49.14
CA ALA A 16 21.40 18.36 48.45
C ALA A 16 19.87 18.20 48.52
N CYS A 17 19.26 18.43 49.71
CA CYS A 17 17.82 18.44 49.89
C CYS A 17 17.13 19.54 49.08
N GLU A 18 17.67 20.76 49.09
CA GLU A 18 17.16 21.87 48.28
C GLU A 18 17.16 21.53 46.78
N ARG A 19 18.26 20.99 46.27
CA ARG A 19 18.38 20.56 44.87
C ARG A 19 17.38 19.46 44.50
N GLU A 20 17.16 18.51 45.41
CA GLU A 20 16.19 17.43 45.17
C GLU A 20 14.76 17.96 45.21
N ALA A 21 14.45 18.87 46.13
CA ALA A 21 13.15 19.54 46.16
C ALA A 21 12.89 20.36 44.88
N TRP A 22 13.90 21.08 44.36
CA TRP A 22 13.79 21.79 43.09
C TRP A 22 13.62 20.84 41.89
N ARG A 23 14.26 19.69 41.93
CA ARG A 23 14.05 18.65 40.89
C ARG A 23 12.63 18.11 40.93
N GLN A 24 12.12 17.77 42.10
CA GLN A 24 10.75 17.30 42.25
C GLN A 24 9.72 18.36 41.84
N GLN A 25 9.93 19.62 42.21
CA GLN A 25 9.10 20.72 41.71
C GLN A 25 9.16 20.87 40.18
N LEU A 26 10.34 20.69 39.57
CA LEU A 26 10.51 20.76 38.13
C LEU A 26 9.84 19.56 37.44
N GLU A 27 9.80 18.38 38.05
CA GLU A 27 9.07 17.22 37.56
C GLU A 27 7.55 17.40 37.67
N ILE A 28 7.07 18.00 38.78
CA ILE A 28 5.64 18.32 38.96
C ILE A 28 5.17 19.39 37.96
N LEU A 29 6.04 20.34 37.60
CA LEU A 29 5.76 21.38 36.58
C LEU A 29 5.76 20.83 35.15
N ARG A 30 6.31 19.63 34.91
CA ARG A 30 6.25 18.93 33.64
C ARG A 30 4.93 18.19 33.52
N GLY A 31 3.91 18.86 33.00
CA GLY A 31 2.53 18.36 32.90
C GLY A 31 2.30 17.08 32.08
N TYR A 32 3.36 16.49 31.47
CA TYR A 32 3.28 15.27 30.67
C TYR A 32 4.48 14.37 30.91
N ASP A 33 4.25 13.12 31.30
CA ASP A 33 5.30 12.10 31.48
C ASP A 33 6.12 11.86 30.22
N ALA A 34 5.48 12.02 29.04
CA ALA A 34 6.13 11.90 27.75
C ALA A 34 7.24 12.96 27.50
N ALA A 35 7.25 14.07 28.24
CA ALA A 35 8.27 15.10 28.16
C ALA A 35 9.46 14.87 29.12
N GLY A 36 9.45 13.78 29.87
CA GLY A 36 10.50 13.42 30.83
C GLY A 36 11.81 13.03 30.11
N TYR A 37 12.94 13.49 30.65
CA TYR A 37 14.31 13.15 30.20
C TYR A 37 14.95 12.05 31.06
N GLY A 38 14.16 11.17 31.66
CA GLY A 38 14.63 10.06 32.49
C GLY A 38 15.41 9.01 31.68
N ARG A 39 16.01 8.04 32.37
CA ARG A 39 16.80 6.95 31.76
C ARG A 39 16.02 6.19 30.67
N LEU A 40 14.71 6.03 30.82
CA LEU A 40 13.86 5.34 29.86
C LEU A 40 13.72 6.12 28.54
N ASN A 41 13.83 7.46 28.60
CA ASN A 41 13.66 8.32 27.43
C ASN A 41 15.00 8.87 26.90
N ALA A 42 16.15 8.42 27.43
CA ALA A 42 17.47 8.96 27.09
C ALA A 42 17.86 8.79 25.62
N GLY A 43 17.33 7.75 24.94
CA GLY A 43 17.54 7.50 23.51
C GLY A 43 16.43 8.06 22.59
N TRP A 44 15.44 8.72 23.15
CA TRP A 44 14.31 9.23 22.35
C TRP A 44 14.70 10.52 21.63
N ARG A 45 14.53 10.53 20.31
CA ARG A 45 14.84 11.70 19.49
C ARG A 45 13.76 12.77 19.68
N VAL A 46 14.15 13.95 20.12
CA VAL A 46 13.26 15.10 20.40
C VAL A 46 13.58 16.28 19.47
N HIS A 47 13.44 16.08 18.16
CA HIS A 47 13.62 17.14 17.17
C HIS A 47 12.29 17.67 16.70
N ASN A 48 12.05 18.96 16.90
CA ASN A 48 10.82 19.63 16.51
C ASN A 48 11.07 20.52 15.27
N GLU A 49 11.37 19.86 14.14
CA GLU A 49 11.70 20.51 12.87
C GLU A 49 10.56 20.36 11.84
N SER A 50 10.65 21.08 10.72
CA SER A 50 9.75 20.90 9.59
C SER A 50 9.91 19.49 8.99
N ALA A 51 8.84 18.95 8.40
CA ALA A 51 8.87 17.61 7.80
C ALA A 51 10.00 17.47 6.77
N GLU A 52 10.22 18.47 5.92
CA GLU A 52 11.24 18.38 4.89
C GLU A 52 12.66 18.30 5.47
N VAL A 53 12.94 18.98 6.59
CA VAL A 53 14.25 18.92 7.25
C VAL A 53 14.49 17.55 7.88
N THR A 54 13.46 16.96 8.51
CA THR A 54 13.58 15.64 9.14
C THR A 54 13.65 14.51 8.11
N ASP A 55 12.94 14.63 6.99
CA ASP A 55 12.71 13.52 6.06
C ASP A 55 13.77 13.44 4.95
N ARG A 56 14.31 14.58 4.50
CA ARG A 56 15.16 14.64 3.30
C ARG A 56 16.38 13.71 3.34
N PHE A 57 17.01 13.55 4.49
CA PHE A 57 18.21 12.71 4.64
C PHE A 57 17.91 11.22 4.77
N SER A 58 16.68 10.89 5.13
CA SER A 58 16.24 9.51 5.32
C SER A 58 15.46 8.97 4.14
N ARG A 59 14.92 9.82 3.28
CA ARG A 59 14.00 9.49 2.19
C ARG A 59 14.54 8.39 1.28
N ASP A 60 15.73 8.58 0.75
CA ASP A 60 16.32 7.65 -0.23
C ASP A 60 16.65 6.30 0.40
N VAL A 61 17.13 6.30 1.65
CA VAL A 61 17.41 5.06 2.39
C VAL A 61 16.12 4.30 2.70
N VAL A 62 15.06 5.00 3.12
CA VAL A 62 13.74 4.40 3.40
C VAL A 62 13.18 3.80 2.13
N ARG A 63 13.22 4.53 1.00
CA ARG A 63 12.77 4.05 -0.31
C ARG A 63 13.54 2.82 -0.78
N ALA A 64 14.87 2.85 -0.70
CA ALA A 64 15.70 1.71 -1.07
C ALA A 64 15.37 0.45 -0.25
N ARG A 65 15.15 0.60 1.06
CA ARG A 65 14.75 -0.50 1.94
C ARG A 65 13.33 -1.00 1.64
N ALA A 66 12.39 -0.10 1.33
CA ALA A 66 11.03 -0.47 0.93
C ALA A 66 11.04 -1.27 -0.39
N ARG A 67 11.84 -0.85 -1.38
CA ARG A 67 12.04 -1.58 -2.64
C ARG A 67 12.72 -2.94 -2.44
N ASP A 68 13.62 -3.05 -1.47
CA ASP A 68 14.22 -4.34 -1.11
C ASP A 68 13.16 -5.29 -0.54
N LEU A 69 12.32 -4.82 0.38
CA LEU A 69 11.22 -5.61 0.91
C LEU A 69 10.16 -5.95 -0.14
N GLU A 70 9.87 -5.04 -1.07
CA GLU A 70 8.99 -5.32 -2.20
C GLU A 70 9.48 -6.53 -3.01
N ARG A 71 10.79 -6.66 -3.23
CA ARG A 71 11.37 -7.78 -3.99
C ARG A 71 11.49 -9.07 -3.19
N ASN A 72 11.76 -8.98 -1.89
CA ASN A 72 12.27 -10.09 -1.09
C ASN A 72 11.36 -10.48 0.09
N SER A 73 10.21 -9.81 0.32
CA SER A 73 9.30 -10.10 1.43
C SER A 73 7.89 -10.45 0.96
N ASP A 74 7.42 -11.63 1.33
CA ASP A 74 6.06 -12.09 1.11
C ASP A 74 5.04 -11.25 1.90
N ILE A 75 5.37 -10.82 3.12
CA ILE A 75 4.53 -9.93 3.93
C ILE A 75 4.35 -8.59 3.23
N ALA A 76 5.43 -7.97 2.72
CA ALA A 76 5.36 -6.72 1.99
C ALA A 76 4.51 -6.87 0.72
N GLN A 77 4.71 -7.95 -0.04
CA GLN A 77 3.89 -8.24 -1.22
C GLN A 77 2.41 -8.45 -0.87
N SER A 78 2.10 -9.10 0.26
CA SER A 78 0.71 -9.26 0.70
C SER A 78 0.03 -7.91 0.96
N ILE A 79 0.74 -6.97 1.60
CA ILE A 79 0.26 -5.61 1.84
C ILE A 79 0.00 -4.89 0.51
N LEU A 80 0.95 -4.89 -0.42
CA LEU A 80 0.82 -4.26 -1.74
C LEU A 80 -0.36 -4.84 -2.53
N HIS A 81 -0.51 -6.16 -2.51
CA HIS A 81 -1.65 -6.83 -3.14
C HIS A 81 -2.99 -6.49 -2.49
N ALA A 82 -3.03 -6.26 -1.16
CA ALA A 82 -4.24 -5.83 -0.47
C ALA A 82 -4.66 -4.43 -0.94
N TYR A 83 -3.74 -3.46 -0.99
CA TYR A 83 -4.02 -2.12 -1.49
C TYR A 83 -4.41 -2.12 -2.97
N LYS A 84 -3.63 -2.74 -3.83
CA LYS A 84 -3.89 -2.83 -5.28
C LYS A 84 -5.28 -3.38 -5.60
N ARG A 85 -5.68 -4.43 -4.88
CA ARG A 85 -6.99 -5.08 -5.05
C ARG A 85 -8.15 -4.24 -4.57
N ASN A 86 -7.97 -3.56 -3.43
CA ASN A 86 -9.06 -2.85 -2.78
C ASN A 86 -9.15 -1.38 -3.20
N VAL A 87 -8.04 -0.75 -3.60
CA VAL A 87 -8.05 0.62 -4.14
C VAL A 87 -8.45 0.62 -5.62
N VAL A 88 -7.76 -0.11 -6.47
CA VAL A 88 -8.01 -0.13 -7.91
C VAL A 88 -8.95 -1.27 -8.32
N GLY A 89 -8.68 -2.49 -7.87
CA GLY A 89 -9.45 -3.68 -8.18
C GLY A 89 -9.57 -3.94 -9.68
N LYS A 90 -10.81 -4.01 -10.19
CA LYS A 90 -11.12 -4.15 -11.62
C LYS A 90 -11.07 -2.83 -12.39
N GLY A 91 -10.88 -1.70 -11.69
CA GLY A 91 -10.89 -0.36 -12.24
C GLY A 91 -12.17 0.40 -11.94
N TYR A 92 -12.28 1.57 -12.54
CA TYR A 92 -13.40 2.48 -12.37
C TYR A 92 -14.11 2.69 -13.71
N THR A 93 -15.43 2.85 -13.65
CA THR A 93 -16.26 3.22 -14.79
C THR A 93 -16.52 4.73 -14.72
N LEU A 94 -16.25 5.42 -15.81
CA LEU A 94 -16.59 6.82 -15.99
C LEU A 94 -18.09 6.93 -16.24
N GLN A 95 -18.71 7.89 -15.60
CA GLN A 95 -20.05 8.40 -15.93
C GLN A 95 -19.93 9.87 -16.22
N ALA A 96 -20.03 10.26 -17.48
CA ALA A 96 -20.10 11.64 -17.90
C ALA A 96 -21.46 12.22 -17.50
N LYS A 97 -21.49 13.51 -17.16
CA LYS A 97 -22.72 14.21 -16.71
C LYS A 97 -22.80 15.60 -17.32
N THR A 98 -22.72 15.67 -18.65
CA THR A 98 -22.79 16.93 -19.40
C THR A 98 -24.23 17.47 -19.53
N GLY A 99 -25.23 16.67 -19.13
CA GLY A 99 -26.64 16.99 -19.33
C GLY A 99 -27.18 16.61 -20.72
N ASN A 100 -26.36 16.00 -21.58
CA ASN A 100 -26.74 15.48 -22.88
C ASN A 100 -26.34 13.99 -22.98
N ASP A 101 -27.31 13.09 -22.91
CA ASP A 101 -27.09 11.63 -22.87
C ASP A 101 -26.31 11.13 -24.11
N GLU A 102 -26.52 11.69 -25.31
CA GLU A 102 -25.76 11.30 -26.52
C GLU A 102 -24.29 11.69 -26.45
N LEU A 103 -24.02 12.85 -25.86
CA LEU A 103 -22.65 13.34 -25.67
C LEU A 103 -21.93 12.53 -24.57
N ASP A 104 -22.65 12.23 -23.49
CA ASP A 104 -22.14 11.41 -22.39
C ASP A 104 -21.70 10.04 -22.91
N GLU A 105 -22.52 9.37 -23.71
CA GLU A 105 -22.17 8.07 -24.32
C GLU A 105 -20.95 8.18 -25.25
N LYS A 106 -20.86 9.24 -26.06
CA LYS A 106 -19.69 9.49 -26.95
C LYS A 106 -18.41 9.69 -26.15
N LEU A 107 -18.46 10.47 -25.07
CA LEU A 107 -17.29 10.73 -24.20
C LEU A 107 -16.86 9.45 -23.47
N GLU A 108 -17.79 8.69 -22.94
CA GLU A 108 -17.48 7.43 -22.26
C GLU A 108 -16.90 6.37 -23.20
N LYS A 109 -17.44 6.28 -24.42
CA LYS A 109 -16.89 5.39 -25.46
C LYS A 109 -15.48 5.81 -25.88
N ALA A 110 -15.25 7.11 -26.05
CA ALA A 110 -13.92 7.64 -26.35
C ALA A 110 -12.95 7.41 -25.19
N TRP A 111 -13.37 7.63 -23.95
CA TRP A 111 -12.58 7.34 -22.76
C TRP A 111 -12.19 5.86 -22.66
N ARG A 112 -13.13 4.94 -22.85
CA ARG A 112 -12.85 3.48 -22.85
C ARG A 112 -11.81 3.09 -23.92
N GLN A 113 -11.81 3.78 -25.07
CA GLN A 113 -10.79 3.58 -26.09
C GLN A 113 -9.46 4.22 -25.72
N TRP A 114 -9.49 5.41 -25.13
CA TRP A 114 -8.27 6.10 -24.69
C TRP A 114 -7.55 5.32 -23.57
N CYS A 115 -8.25 4.67 -22.67
CA CYS A 115 -7.67 3.84 -21.60
C CYS A 115 -6.87 2.63 -22.08
N LYS A 116 -6.87 2.28 -23.37
CA LYS A 116 -6.02 1.22 -23.93
C LYS A 116 -4.58 1.68 -24.00
N ALA A 117 -3.63 0.77 -23.72
CA ALA A 117 -2.19 1.05 -23.64
C ALA A 117 -1.68 1.96 -24.75
N ARG A 118 -1.93 1.61 -26.00
CA ARG A 118 -1.48 2.35 -27.19
C ARG A 118 -1.96 3.81 -27.27
N ASN A 119 -3.01 4.15 -26.54
CA ASN A 119 -3.64 5.49 -26.59
C ASN A 119 -3.33 6.33 -25.38
N CYS A 120 -3.24 5.74 -24.17
CA CYS A 120 -3.04 6.49 -22.93
C CYS A 120 -1.57 6.57 -22.50
N ASP A 121 -0.75 5.59 -22.91
CA ASP A 121 0.65 5.47 -22.50
C ASP A 121 1.60 5.87 -23.63
N VAL A 122 2.56 6.73 -23.35
CA VAL A 122 3.60 7.13 -24.32
C VAL A 122 4.42 5.92 -24.79
N THR A 123 4.68 4.96 -23.88
CA THR A 123 5.40 3.72 -24.23
C THR A 123 4.51 2.71 -24.97
N GLY A 124 3.20 2.85 -24.85
CA GLY A 124 2.22 1.94 -25.44
C GLY A 124 2.09 0.59 -24.74
N GLU A 125 2.72 0.40 -23.57
CA GLU A 125 2.80 -0.88 -22.87
C GLU A 125 1.70 -1.07 -21.83
N GLN A 126 1.30 0.00 -21.14
CA GLN A 126 0.38 -0.07 -20.01
C GLN A 126 -0.97 0.56 -20.31
N SER A 127 -2.05 -0.17 -20.04
CA SER A 127 -3.39 0.41 -19.98
C SER A 127 -3.52 1.35 -18.78
N PHE A 128 -4.48 2.28 -18.84
CA PHE A 128 -4.72 3.21 -17.75
C PHE A 128 -4.92 2.50 -16.40
N ASN A 129 -5.69 1.40 -16.36
CA ASN A 129 -5.86 0.60 -15.15
C ASN A 129 -4.55 -0.03 -14.63
N GLN A 130 -3.62 -0.39 -15.51
CA GLN A 130 -2.31 -0.87 -15.08
C GLN A 130 -1.47 0.25 -14.49
N MET A 131 -1.53 1.46 -15.08
CA MET A 131 -0.89 2.66 -14.52
C MET A 131 -1.46 3.02 -13.14
N LEU A 132 -2.78 2.92 -12.94
CA LEU A 132 -3.40 3.15 -11.63
C LEU A 132 -2.90 2.17 -10.57
N ARG A 133 -2.77 0.87 -10.92
CA ARG A 133 -2.20 -0.14 -10.01
C ARG A 133 -0.74 0.14 -9.69
N MET A 134 0.03 0.54 -10.67
CA MET A 134 1.42 0.95 -10.48
C MET A 134 1.51 2.19 -9.57
N ALA A 135 0.64 3.18 -9.76
CA ALA A 135 0.61 4.39 -8.92
C ALA A 135 0.37 4.05 -7.44
N VAL A 136 -0.57 3.14 -7.14
CA VAL A 136 -0.83 2.68 -5.77
C VAL A 136 0.39 1.95 -5.19
N ASP A 137 1.03 1.05 -5.95
CA ASP A 137 2.24 0.34 -5.52
C ASP A 137 3.38 1.33 -5.25
N ARG A 138 3.66 2.23 -6.19
CA ARG A 138 4.74 3.24 -6.04
C ARG A 138 4.49 4.20 -4.88
N LYS A 139 3.23 4.61 -4.65
CA LYS A 139 2.90 5.43 -3.49
C LYS A 139 3.24 4.70 -2.19
N LYS A 140 2.91 3.42 -2.08
CA LYS A 140 3.22 2.63 -0.86
C LYS A 140 4.72 2.41 -0.69
N VAL A 141 5.43 2.05 -1.75
CA VAL A 141 6.88 1.71 -1.70
C VAL A 141 7.75 2.95 -1.76
N ASP A 142 7.57 3.78 -2.78
CA ASP A 142 8.43 4.94 -3.05
C ASP A 142 7.94 6.23 -2.38
N GLY A 143 6.66 6.24 -1.98
CA GLY A 143 5.97 7.42 -1.44
C GLY A 143 5.24 8.23 -2.48
N GLY A 144 5.45 7.96 -3.78
CA GLY A 144 4.79 8.65 -4.87
C GLY A 144 5.25 8.20 -6.25
N LEU A 145 4.58 8.73 -7.27
CA LEU A 145 4.86 8.55 -8.68
C LEU A 145 4.54 9.86 -9.42
N LEU A 146 5.32 10.21 -10.44
CA LEU A 146 5.00 11.36 -11.28
C LEU A 146 4.39 10.88 -12.59
N PHE A 147 3.34 11.57 -13.02
CA PHE A 147 2.75 11.43 -14.35
C PHE A 147 2.97 12.72 -15.13
N LEU A 148 3.69 12.62 -16.24
CA LEU A 148 3.87 13.75 -17.17
C LEU A 148 2.76 13.69 -18.23
N TYR A 149 2.15 14.82 -18.47
CA TYR A 149 1.20 15.00 -19.56
C TYR A 149 1.99 15.28 -20.84
N ARG A 150 1.86 14.36 -21.80
CA ARG A 150 2.58 14.42 -23.06
C ARG A 150 1.60 14.63 -24.20
N TYR A 151 1.90 15.60 -25.03
CA TYR A 151 1.10 15.92 -26.20
C TYR A 151 1.80 15.37 -27.45
N THR A 152 1.35 14.22 -27.90
CA THR A 152 1.94 13.49 -29.02
C THR A 152 0.96 13.46 -30.19
N LYS A 153 1.45 13.11 -31.38
CA LYS A 153 0.59 12.84 -32.55
C LYS A 153 0.11 11.37 -32.63
N GLN A 154 0.44 10.59 -31.61
CA GLN A 154 0.07 9.18 -31.51
C GLN A 154 -1.16 9.01 -30.62
N GLY A 155 -1.89 7.93 -30.81
CA GLY A 155 -3.07 7.63 -30.00
C GLY A 155 -4.38 8.19 -30.57
N LEU A 156 -5.45 8.06 -29.77
CA LEU A 156 -6.81 8.50 -30.15
C LEU A 156 -6.94 10.02 -30.16
N VAL A 157 -6.33 10.67 -29.20
CA VAL A 157 -6.23 12.12 -29.04
C VAL A 157 -4.79 12.51 -28.77
N PRO A 158 -4.36 13.76 -29.02
CA PRO A 158 -2.99 14.19 -28.80
C PRO A 158 -2.66 14.39 -27.30
N PHE A 159 -3.03 13.43 -26.47
CA PHE A 159 -2.79 13.42 -25.03
C PHE A 159 -2.48 12.01 -24.54
N GLN A 160 -1.32 11.85 -23.91
CA GLN A 160 -0.85 10.61 -23.33
C GLN A 160 -0.16 10.88 -21.99
N LEU A 161 -0.05 9.85 -21.17
CA LEU A 161 0.65 9.89 -19.88
C LEU A 161 2.02 9.20 -20.01
N GLN A 162 3.02 9.79 -19.37
CA GLN A 162 4.31 9.16 -19.13
C GLN A 162 4.51 9.04 -17.62
N ALA A 163 4.57 7.83 -17.10
CA ALA A 163 4.93 7.59 -15.71
C ALA A 163 6.44 7.64 -15.54
N ILE A 164 6.92 8.37 -14.53
CA ILE A 164 8.34 8.45 -14.18
C ILE A 164 8.52 8.27 -12.66
N GLU A 165 9.65 7.72 -12.27
CA GLU A 165 9.97 7.50 -10.86
C GLU A 165 10.34 8.81 -10.14
N VAL A 166 10.14 8.84 -8.82
CA VAL A 166 10.53 9.98 -7.99
C VAL A 166 12.06 10.19 -7.94
N ASP A 167 12.83 9.18 -8.31
CA ASP A 167 14.30 9.25 -8.43
C ASP A 167 14.75 10.09 -9.63
N GLU A 168 13.88 10.27 -10.62
CA GLU A 168 14.15 11.11 -11.78
C GLU A 168 14.09 12.61 -11.47
N LEU A 169 13.62 13.00 -10.28
CA LEU A 169 13.71 14.40 -9.85
C LEU A 169 15.16 14.78 -9.51
N ASP A 170 15.65 15.85 -10.15
CA ASP A 170 16.99 16.36 -9.90
C ASP A 170 17.10 17.03 -8.53
N VAL A 171 17.50 16.25 -7.52
CA VAL A 171 17.68 16.74 -6.15
C VAL A 171 18.83 17.74 -6.00
N THR A 172 19.70 17.87 -7.01
CA THR A 172 20.83 18.81 -7.03
C THR A 172 20.44 20.18 -7.56
N ALA A 173 19.31 20.29 -8.25
CA ALA A 173 18.79 21.55 -8.74
C ALA A 173 18.59 22.55 -7.60
N SER A 174 19.24 23.70 -7.68
CA SER A 174 19.16 24.76 -6.67
C SER A 174 18.71 26.10 -7.22
N LYS A 175 18.81 26.28 -8.55
CA LYS A 175 18.44 27.54 -9.23
C LYS A 175 16.99 27.46 -9.72
N PRO A 176 16.10 28.35 -9.26
CA PRO A 176 14.75 28.43 -9.79
C PRO A 176 14.74 29.01 -11.21
N LYS A 177 13.79 28.57 -12.03
CA LYS A 177 13.54 29.16 -13.35
C LYS A 177 12.86 30.52 -13.23
N HIS A 178 11.98 30.68 -12.24
CA HIS A 178 11.25 31.91 -12.00
C HIS A 178 11.82 32.67 -10.80
N GLN A 179 12.07 33.96 -10.98
CA GLN A 179 12.63 34.83 -9.94
C GLN A 179 11.71 34.87 -8.71
N GLY A 180 12.28 34.76 -7.51
CA GLY A 180 11.52 34.77 -6.25
C GLY A 180 11.07 33.40 -5.75
N ASN A 181 11.12 32.38 -6.58
CA ASN A 181 10.83 31.00 -6.19
C ASN A 181 12.05 30.32 -5.52
N ARG A 182 11.80 29.14 -4.98
CA ARG A 182 12.85 28.28 -4.39
C ARG A 182 12.74 26.86 -4.90
N VAL A 183 13.87 26.22 -5.13
CA VAL A 183 13.92 24.80 -5.51
C VAL A 183 14.29 23.97 -4.29
N VAL A 184 13.49 22.92 -4.05
CA VAL A 184 13.72 21.96 -2.97
C VAL A 184 13.49 20.55 -3.53
N GLY A 185 14.56 19.74 -3.53
CA GLY A 185 14.48 18.35 -4.00
C GLY A 185 13.98 18.19 -5.43
N GLY A 186 14.42 19.06 -6.34
CA GLY A 186 14.04 19.02 -7.75
C GLY A 186 12.69 19.68 -8.09
N ILE A 187 12.01 20.27 -7.13
CA ILE A 187 10.71 20.92 -7.34
C ILE A 187 10.82 22.40 -7.03
N GLU A 188 10.40 23.24 -7.96
CA GLU A 188 10.32 24.69 -7.79
C GLU A 188 9.00 25.07 -7.12
N TYR A 189 9.08 25.83 -6.02
CA TYR A 189 7.94 26.29 -5.23
C TYR A 189 7.87 27.81 -5.19
N ASN A 190 6.65 28.33 -5.27
CA ASN A 190 6.39 29.75 -5.03
C ASN A 190 6.38 30.08 -3.52
N GLN A 191 6.13 31.36 -3.18
CA GLN A 191 6.05 31.83 -1.78
C GLN A 191 5.00 31.09 -0.93
N TRP A 192 3.96 30.51 -1.55
CA TRP A 192 2.88 29.78 -0.91
C TRP A 192 3.15 28.26 -0.82
N ARG A 193 4.37 27.82 -1.16
CA ARG A 193 4.75 26.40 -1.27
C ARG A 193 3.93 25.62 -2.29
N ARG A 194 3.38 26.32 -3.30
CA ARG A 194 2.74 25.66 -4.44
C ARG A 194 3.82 25.29 -5.46
N PRO A 195 3.85 24.03 -5.94
CA PRO A 195 4.78 23.65 -7.01
C PRO A 195 4.47 24.42 -8.28
N VAL A 196 5.51 24.92 -8.94
CA VAL A 196 5.45 25.70 -10.19
C VAL A 196 6.06 24.89 -11.33
N GLY A 197 7.05 24.05 -11.03
CA GLY A 197 7.68 23.20 -12.02
C GLY A 197 8.63 22.19 -11.37
N TYR A 198 9.11 21.30 -12.20
CA TYR A 198 9.89 20.13 -11.82
C TYR A 198 11.15 20.05 -12.67
N TRP A 199 12.30 19.87 -12.04
CA TRP A 199 13.56 19.54 -12.68
C TRP A 199 13.69 18.04 -12.74
N ILE A 200 13.69 17.47 -13.96
CA ILE A 200 13.64 16.04 -14.22
C ILE A 200 14.92 15.62 -14.93
N ASN A 201 15.65 14.69 -14.35
CA ASN A 201 16.80 14.06 -14.96
C ASN A 201 16.35 13.24 -16.17
N GLN A 202 17.17 13.27 -17.19
CA GLN A 202 16.97 12.38 -18.34
C GLN A 202 17.82 11.13 -18.15
N TYR A 203 17.25 9.98 -18.45
CA TYR A 203 17.95 8.72 -18.50
C TYR A 203 17.97 8.21 -19.95
N ASP A 204 19.09 7.62 -20.33
CA ASP A 204 19.15 6.89 -21.59
C ASP A 204 18.39 5.55 -21.49
N ILE A 205 18.31 4.82 -22.59
CA ILE A 205 17.61 3.53 -22.65
C ILE A 205 18.25 2.45 -21.76
N GLU A 206 19.53 2.61 -21.39
CA GLU A 206 20.26 1.73 -20.50
C GLU A 206 20.11 2.12 -19.01
N GLY A 207 19.41 3.23 -18.74
CA GLY A 207 19.17 3.73 -17.39
C GLY A 207 20.29 4.60 -16.81
N TRP A 208 21.23 5.07 -17.64
CA TRP A 208 22.26 6.00 -17.20
C TRP A 208 21.75 7.44 -17.25
N SER A 209 22.05 8.21 -16.23
CA SER A 209 21.65 9.61 -16.15
C SER A 209 22.40 10.44 -17.22
N LEU A 210 21.63 11.16 -18.02
CA LEU A 210 22.13 12.21 -18.89
C LEU A 210 22.22 13.50 -18.05
N ASN A 211 23.34 14.22 -18.10
CA ASN A 211 23.64 15.32 -17.19
C ASN A 211 22.84 16.62 -17.42
N ASP A 212 21.84 16.62 -18.29
CA ASP A 212 21.04 17.81 -18.61
C ASP A 212 19.57 17.61 -18.12
N PRO A 213 19.24 18.04 -16.89
CA PRO A 213 17.87 17.96 -16.40
C PRO A 213 16.94 18.91 -17.20
N VAL A 214 15.73 18.44 -17.50
CA VAL A 214 14.71 19.21 -18.18
C VAL A 214 13.72 19.79 -17.17
N TYR A 215 13.40 21.07 -17.35
CA TYR A 215 12.36 21.71 -16.57
C TYR A 215 10.98 21.48 -17.19
N VAL A 216 10.05 20.93 -16.42
CA VAL A 216 8.67 20.71 -16.81
C VAL A 216 7.76 21.58 -15.94
N GLU A 217 6.83 22.32 -16.56
CA GLU A 217 5.86 23.15 -15.84
C GLU A 217 4.93 22.28 -14.99
N ALA A 218 4.53 22.76 -13.82
CA ALA A 218 3.68 21.99 -12.91
C ALA A 218 2.30 21.64 -13.49
N LYS A 219 1.79 22.41 -14.45
CA LYS A 219 0.54 22.12 -15.16
C LYS A 219 0.59 20.85 -16.01
N ASP A 220 1.80 20.43 -16.40
CA ASP A 220 2.04 19.26 -17.25
C ASP A 220 2.54 18.06 -16.41
N VAL A 221 2.42 18.13 -15.07
CA VAL A 221 2.90 17.08 -14.14
C VAL A 221 1.86 16.87 -13.06
N TYR A 222 1.39 15.63 -12.91
CA TYR A 222 0.66 15.21 -11.73
C TYR A 222 1.61 14.42 -10.81
N PHE A 223 1.83 14.92 -9.61
CA PHE A 223 2.61 14.21 -8.61
C PHE A 223 1.68 13.41 -7.67
N TYR A 224 1.48 12.14 -7.97
CA TYR A 224 0.68 11.22 -7.19
C TYR A 224 1.37 10.88 -5.87
N LYS A 225 1.02 11.57 -4.79
CA LYS A 225 1.57 11.39 -3.44
C LYS A 225 0.60 11.86 -2.37
N SER A 226 0.71 11.33 -1.16
CA SER A 226 0.00 11.88 0.00
C SER A 226 0.86 12.88 0.78
N LYS A 227 0.22 13.84 1.43
CA LYS A 227 0.86 14.85 2.27
C LYS A 227 0.41 14.68 3.71
N LYS A 228 1.29 14.18 4.58
CA LYS A 228 0.99 13.89 6.00
C LYS A 228 1.20 15.09 6.92
N ARG A 229 2.07 16.04 6.55
CA ARG A 229 2.35 17.26 7.32
C ARG A 229 2.32 18.50 6.41
N PRO A 230 1.81 19.66 6.86
CA PRO A 230 1.76 20.87 6.05
C PRO A 230 3.13 21.33 5.51
N SER A 231 4.20 21.04 6.23
CA SER A 231 5.58 21.38 5.84
C SER A 231 6.27 20.36 4.94
N GLN A 232 5.60 19.24 4.63
CA GLN A 232 6.12 18.20 3.74
C GLN A 232 6.06 18.66 2.29
N LEU A 233 7.18 18.66 1.60
CA LEU A 233 7.31 19.06 0.20
C LEU A 233 7.47 17.85 -0.71
N ARG A 234 8.31 16.90 -0.32
CA ARG A 234 8.58 15.66 -1.05
C ARG A 234 7.81 14.47 -0.43
N GLU A 235 7.78 13.41 -1.15
CA GLU A 235 7.18 12.12 -0.77
C GLU A 235 7.97 11.39 0.35
N MET A 236 7.31 10.44 0.98
CA MET A 236 7.91 9.48 1.91
C MET A 236 7.14 8.17 1.81
N SER A 237 7.86 7.05 1.75
CA SER A 237 7.25 5.72 1.70
C SER A 237 6.22 5.51 2.80
N ASP A 238 5.04 5.01 2.45
CA ASP A 238 4.00 4.66 3.41
C ASP A 238 4.38 3.43 4.24
N MET A 239 5.33 2.63 3.77
CA MET A 239 5.88 1.49 4.51
C MET A 239 6.87 1.88 5.61
N ALA A 240 7.31 3.15 5.67
CA ALA A 240 8.34 3.62 6.62
C ALA A 240 8.16 3.14 8.07
N PRO A 241 6.94 3.14 8.67
CA PRO A 241 6.74 2.71 10.06
C PRO A 241 6.97 1.21 10.28
N THR A 242 6.82 0.38 9.24
CA THR A 242 6.79 -1.07 9.34
C THR A 242 8.02 -1.77 8.76
N ILE A 243 8.85 -1.07 7.97
CA ILE A 243 10.02 -1.64 7.27
C ILE A 243 10.91 -2.49 8.20
N THR A 244 11.30 -1.93 9.35
CA THR A 244 12.20 -2.63 10.28
C THR A 244 11.55 -3.89 10.83
N ARG A 245 10.27 -3.80 11.21
CA ARG A 245 9.52 -4.95 11.77
C ARG A 245 9.30 -6.05 10.72
N VAL A 246 9.01 -5.69 9.49
CA VAL A 246 8.87 -6.67 8.39
C VAL A 246 10.19 -7.40 8.18
N ARG A 247 11.31 -6.69 8.13
CA ARG A 247 12.64 -7.28 8.03
C ARG A 247 12.94 -8.23 9.18
N ASP A 248 12.77 -7.77 10.43
CA ASP A 248 13.04 -8.58 11.62
C ASP A 248 12.17 -9.85 11.65
N THR A 249 10.91 -9.75 11.19
CA THR A 249 10.01 -10.91 11.08
C THR A 249 10.50 -11.90 10.03
N ASN A 250 10.97 -11.46 8.87
CA ASN A 250 11.54 -12.32 7.83
C ASN A 250 12.82 -13.03 8.33
N GLU A 251 13.71 -12.30 9.03
CA GLU A 251 14.91 -12.87 9.62
C GLU A 251 14.56 -13.93 10.69
N PHE A 252 13.56 -13.65 11.52
CA PHE A 252 13.07 -14.61 12.52
C PHE A 252 12.50 -15.87 11.87
N ILE A 253 11.65 -15.76 10.84
CA ILE A 253 11.11 -16.90 10.09
C ILE A 253 12.24 -17.76 9.52
N THR A 254 13.26 -17.11 8.94
CA THR A 254 14.44 -17.80 8.41
C THR A 254 15.19 -18.54 9.51
N ALA A 255 15.41 -17.90 10.65
CA ALA A 255 16.09 -18.53 11.80
C ALA A 255 15.32 -19.74 12.34
N VAL A 256 14.00 -19.62 12.48
CA VAL A 256 13.13 -20.74 12.90
C VAL A 256 13.17 -21.87 11.87
N SER A 257 13.10 -21.58 10.58
CA SER A 257 13.20 -22.58 9.51
C SER A 257 14.54 -23.32 9.53
N VAL A 258 15.65 -22.61 9.78
CA VAL A 258 16.97 -23.24 9.95
C VAL A 258 17.00 -24.13 11.18
N LYS A 259 16.46 -23.65 12.32
CA LYS A 259 16.37 -24.43 13.56
C LYS A 259 15.60 -25.73 13.34
N GLU A 260 14.43 -25.66 12.72
CA GLU A 260 13.58 -26.83 12.44
C GLU A 260 14.25 -27.82 11.47
N ARG A 261 14.97 -27.31 10.45
CA ARG A 261 15.75 -28.18 9.55
C ARG A 261 16.89 -28.88 10.27
N ILE A 262 17.59 -28.21 11.18
CA ILE A 262 18.65 -28.82 12.00
C ILE A 262 18.04 -29.84 12.96
N ALA A 263 16.90 -29.54 13.59
CA ALA A 263 16.19 -30.46 14.46
C ALA A 263 15.69 -31.71 13.73
N ALA A 264 15.24 -31.56 12.49
CA ALA A 264 14.86 -32.68 11.63
C ALA A 264 16.04 -33.58 11.21
N CYS A 265 17.24 -32.99 11.13
CA CYS A 265 18.48 -33.76 10.92
C CYS A 265 19.02 -34.17 12.28
N LEU A 266 18.50 -35.26 12.91
CA LEU A 266 18.94 -35.77 14.21
C LEU A 266 20.47 -35.70 14.34
N ALA A 267 20.98 -34.63 14.98
CA ALA A 267 22.40 -34.45 15.19
C ALA A 267 22.83 -35.22 16.44
N VAL A 268 23.54 -36.31 16.26
CA VAL A 268 24.14 -37.10 17.34
C VAL A 268 25.59 -36.68 17.45
N PHE A 269 25.97 -36.09 18.59
CA PHE A 269 27.36 -35.83 18.89
C PHE A 269 27.98 -36.99 19.64
N ILE A 270 29.08 -37.52 19.14
CA ILE A 270 29.84 -38.59 19.77
C ILE A 270 30.91 -37.93 20.65
N LYS A 271 30.73 -38.06 21.98
CA LYS A 271 31.73 -37.62 22.94
C LYS A 271 32.70 -38.77 23.18
N ARG A 272 33.95 -38.61 22.79
CA ARG A 272 35.00 -39.57 23.03
C ARG A 272 35.69 -39.25 24.35
N ALA A 273 35.54 -40.09 25.35
CA ALA A 273 36.31 -40.03 26.60
C ALA A 273 37.72 -40.54 26.31
N ILE A 274 38.71 -39.67 26.36
CA ILE A 274 40.11 -40.10 26.35
C ILE A 274 40.38 -40.72 27.75
N PRO A 275 40.77 -41.99 27.86
CA PRO A 275 41.15 -42.55 29.16
C PRO A 275 42.36 -41.80 29.71
N ALA A 276 42.25 -41.22 30.90
CA ALA A 276 43.36 -40.65 31.61
C ALA A 276 44.33 -41.75 31.99
N GLY A 277 45.44 -41.88 31.27
CA GLY A 277 46.50 -42.81 31.61
C GLY A 277 46.77 -43.91 30.60
N GLY A 278 47.55 -43.62 29.59
CA GLY A 278 48.09 -44.63 28.69
C GLY A 278 49.17 -44.01 27.82
N PHE A 279 50.41 -44.00 28.33
CA PHE A 279 51.59 -43.80 27.49
C PHE A 279 51.68 -44.99 26.52
N GLY A 280 51.62 -44.74 25.26
CA GLY A 280 52.09 -45.72 24.31
C GLY A 280 51.27 -45.87 23.00
N ARG A 281 51.85 -45.35 21.96
CA ARG A 281 51.83 -45.79 20.55
C ARG A 281 50.65 -45.39 19.65
N GLY A 282 50.94 -44.46 18.78
CA GLY A 282 50.64 -44.68 17.37
C GLY A 282 49.28 -44.16 16.92
N GLY A 283 48.97 -42.90 17.14
CA GLY A 283 48.11 -42.17 16.24
C GLY A 283 48.91 -41.69 15.05
N THR A 284 48.58 -42.08 13.85
CA THR A 284 49.13 -41.52 12.61
C THR A 284 48.77 -40.01 12.57
N ARG A 285 49.76 -39.20 12.91
CA ARG A 285 49.69 -37.77 12.62
C ARG A 285 49.77 -37.62 11.12
N THR A 286 48.76 -36.97 10.52
CA THR A 286 48.94 -36.40 9.20
C THR A 286 50.10 -35.39 9.23
N PRO A 287 50.89 -35.22 8.15
CA PRO A 287 52.09 -34.41 8.13
C PRO A 287 51.86 -32.92 8.45
N ASP A 288 50.63 -32.47 8.51
CA ASP A 288 50.26 -31.05 8.64
C ASP A 288 49.71 -30.66 10.06
N GLY A 289 49.78 -31.53 11.07
CA GLY A 289 49.45 -31.16 12.43
C GLY A 289 47.99 -30.77 12.72
N GLY A 290 47.13 -30.83 11.72
CA GLY A 290 45.68 -30.57 11.84
C GLY A 290 44.94 -31.84 12.27
N MET A 291 44.06 -31.74 13.26
CA MET A 291 43.04 -32.77 13.50
C MET A 291 42.14 -32.80 12.26
N ASP A 292 42.15 -33.95 11.59
CA ASP A 292 41.29 -34.17 10.42
C ASP A 292 39.83 -34.34 10.90
N TYR A 293 39.15 -33.22 11.01
CA TYR A 293 37.69 -33.18 10.99
C TYR A 293 37.27 -33.40 9.54
N GLU A 294 37.27 -34.65 9.07
CA GLU A 294 36.52 -34.98 7.88
C GLU A 294 35.13 -34.36 8.03
N GLY A 295 34.86 -33.34 7.30
CA GLY A 295 33.58 -32.61 7.26
C GLY A 295 32.49 -33.55 6.75
N LYS A 296 32.05 -34.49 7.57
CA LYS A 296 30.92 -35.36 7.27
C LYS A 296 29.67 -34.46 7.28
N LYS A 297 29.13 -34.25 6.10
CA LYS A 297 27.84 -33.53 5.95
C LYS A 297 26.77 -34.33 6.69
N LEU A 298 26.09 -33.69 7.63
CA LEU A 298 24.92 -34.26 8.29
C LEU A 298 23.81 -34.51 7.25
N ALA A 299 23.39 -35.76 7.15
CA ALA A 299 22.27 -36.14 6.28
C ALA A 299 21.16 -36.77 7.14
N PRO A 300 19.87 -36.53 6.77
CA PRO A 300 18.76 -37.16 7.45
C PRO A 300 18.87 -38.71 7.39
N GLY A 301 18.74 -39.37 8.53
CA GLY A 301 18.80 -40.82 8.59
C GLY A 301 20.22 -41.43 8.58
N MET A 302 21.27 -40.66 8.81
CA MET A 302 22.64 -41.20 8.89
C MET A 302 22.83 -42.01 10.16
N ILE A 303 23.14 -43.30 10.00
CA ILE A 303 23.49 -44.22 11.09
C ILE A 303 25.02 -44.37 11.07
N GLN A 304 25.68 -44.01 12.16
CA GLN A 304 27.13 -44.19 12.32
C GLN A 304 27.41 -45.12 13.46
N SER A 305 28.32 -46.10 13.25
CA SER A 305 28.78 -47.02 14.28
C SER A 305 29.71 -46.31 15.27
N LEU A 306 29.53 -46.60 16.55
CA LEU A 306 30.28 -46.06 17.67
C LEU A 306 31.48 -46.97 17.98
N GLY A 307 32.60 -46.37 18.34
CA GLY A 307 33.77 -47.09 18.87
C GLY A 307 33.64 -47.36 20.38
N ALA A 308 34.44 -48.32 20.90
CA ALA A 308 34.47 -48.60 22.34
C ALA A 308 34.94 -47.32 23.10
N GLY A 309 34.08 -46.85 24.01
CA GLY A 309 34.32 -45.62 24.80
C GLY A 309 33.67 -44.35 24.25
N ASP A 310 32.93 -44.44 23.17
CA ASP A 310 32.15 -43.30 22.63
C ASP A 310 30.80 -43.20 23.32
N GLU A 311 30.43 -42.03 23.75
CA GLU A 311 29.16 -41.72 24.39
C GLU A 311 28.31 -40.86 23.47
N ILE A 312 27.05 -41.20 23.29
CA ILE A 312 26.12 -40.45 22.46
C ILE A 312 25.56 -39.30 23.29
N GLN A 313 25.80 -38.08 22.89
CA GLN A 313 25.10 -36.92 23.41
C GLN A 313 24.13 -36.39 22.33
N VAL A 314 22.85 -36.65 22.56
CA VAL A 314 21.81 -36.07 21.73
C VAL A 314 21.67 -34.62 22.15
N VAL A 315 22.02 -33.69 21.26
CA VAL A 315 21.64 -32.29 21.43
C VAL A 315 20.18 -32.17 21.04
N ASP A 316 19.33 -32.23 22.04
CA ASP A 316 17.92 -31.91 21.86
C ASP A 316 17.80 -30.38 21.77
N PRO A 317 17.45 -29.80 20.59
CA PRO A 317 17.27 -28.37 20.43
C PRO A 317 15.96 -27.85 21.07
N LYS A 318 15.39 -28.61 22.01
CA LYS A 318 14.30 -28.15 22.88
C LYS A 318 14.79 -26.99 23.77
N GLY A 319 15.24 -25.90 23.17
CA GLY A 319 15.21 -24.60 23.82
C GLY A 319 13.76 -24.31 24.18
N SER A 320 13.54 -23.88 25.42
CA SER A 320 12.27 -23.45 26.01
C SER A 320 11.29 -23.01 24.91
N GLY A 321 10.15 -23.73 24.79
CA GLY A 321 9.21 -23.56 23.71
C GLY A 321 8.75 -22.12 23.59
N SER A 322 9.49 -21.31 22.87
CA SER A 322 8.97 -20.03 22.42
C SER A 322 7.82 -20.38 21.48
N ASP A 323 6.63 -19.92 21.78
CA ASP A 323 5.50 -20.00 20.88
C ASP A 323 5.82 -19.15 19.63
N ALA A 324 6.59 -19.75 18.72
CA ALA A 324 7.00 -19.09 17.49
C ALA A 324 5.80 -18.68 16.64
N ALA A 325 4.73 -19.49 16.66
CA ALA A 325 3.50 -19.22 15.94
C ALA A 325 2.76 -18.00 16.54
N GLY A 326 2.62 -17.95 17.88
CA GLY A 326 2.01 -16.82 18.57
C GLY A 326 2.83 -15.54 18.40
N PHE A 327 4.16 -15.64 18.45
CA PHE A 327 5.04 -14.50 18.19
C PHE A 327 4.86 -13.96 16.76
N LEU A 328 4.89 -14.83 15.75
CA LEU A 328 4.69 -14.45 14.35
C LEU A 328 3.32 -13.80 14.13
N LYS A 329 2.27 -14.37 14.71
CA LYS A 329 0.92 -13.82 14.64
C LYS A 329 0.88 -12.40 15.22
N THR A 330 1.52 -12.17 16.36
CA THR A 330 1.62 -10.84 16.99
C THR A 330 2.40 -9.87 16.11
N GLN A 331 3.53 -10.28 15.53
CA GLN A 331 4.33 -9.43 14.64
C GLN A 331 3.55 -9.06 13.39
N GLN A 332 2.90 -10.02 12.73
CA GLN A 332 2.07 -9.75 11.57
C GLN A 332 0.87 -8.84 11.90
N GLY A 333 0.26 -9.01 13.07
CA GLY A 333 -0.81 -8.13 13.56
C GLY A 333 -0.33 -6.68 13.74
N LEU A 334 0.87 -6.48 14.30
CA LEU A 334 1.46 -5.14 14.48
C LEU A 334 1.89 -4.52 13.14
N ILE A 335 2.37 -5.33 12.19
CA ILE A 335 2.68 -4.86 10.82
C ILE A 335 1.39 -4.43 10.13
N ALA A 336 0.34 -5.24 10.21
CA ALA A 336 -0.96 -4.95 9.64
C ALA A 336 -1.52 -3.63 10.20
N ALA A 337 -1.56 -3.51 11.53
CA ALA A 337 -2.00 -2.28 12.22
C ALA A 337 -1.18 -1.05 11.81
N GLY A 338 0.14 -1.19 11.65
CA GLY A 338 1.02 -0.11 11.18
C GLY A 338 0.77 0.33 9.74
N GLN A 339 0.10 -0.50 8.95
CA GLN A 339 -0.37 -0.19 7.59
C GLN A 339 -1.87 0.12 7.53
N GLY A 340 -2.56 0.19 8.69
CA GLY A 340 -4.00 0.43 8.76
C GLY A 340 -4.85 -0.74 8.26
N LEU A 341 -4.33 -1.97 8.31
CA LEU A 341 -5.00 -3.17 7.82
C LEU A 341 -5.28 -4.15 8.95
N SER A 342 -6.27 -5.00 8.75
CA SER A 342 -6.53 -6.15 9.61
C SER A 342 -5.44 -7.22 9.46
N TYR A 343 -5.28 -8.05 10.49
CA TYR A 343 -4.38 -9.21 10.46
C TYR A 343 -4.70 -10.13 9.27
N GLU A 344 -5.97 -10.41 9.06
CA GLU A 344 -6.46 -11.30 8.01
C GLU A 344 -6.20 -10.75 6.61
N ALA A 345 -6.20 -9.43 6.43
CA ALA A 345 -5.89 -8.80 5.14
C ALA A 345 -4.42 -9.00 4.75
N VAL A 346 -3.51 -9.04 5.72
CA VAL A 346 -2.06 -9.19 5.52
C VAL A 346 -1.63 -10.65 5.55
N SER A 347 -2.05 -11.42 6.57
CA SER A 347 -1.64 -12.82 6.75
C SER A 347 -2.36 -13.80 5.83
N ARG A 348 -3.59 -13.46 5.39
CA ARG A 348 -4.53 -14.35 4.68
C ARG A 348 -5.01 -15.54 5.51
N ASP A 349 -4.72 -15.54 6.80
CA ASP A 349 -5.18 -16.56 7.72
C ASP A 349 -6.57 -16.21 8.25
N MET A 350 -7.56 -16.99 7.82
CA MET A 350 -8.96 -16.87 8.23
C MET A 350 -9.36 -17.91 9.30
N SER A 351 -8.40 -18.70 9.82
CA SER A 351 -8.69 -19.82 10.71
C SER A 351 -9.35 -19.42 12.03
N GLY A 352 -9.07 -18.23 12.52
CA GLY A 352 -9.66 -17.67 13.74
C GLY A 352 -10.82 -16.69 13.51
N ALA A 353 -11.21 -16.45 12.26
CA ALA A 353 -12.22 -15.45 11.93
C ALA A 353 -13.62 -16.03 11.97
N THR A 354 -14.54 -15.36 12.66
CA THR A 354 -16.00 -15.57 12.52
C THR A 354 -16.53 -14.68 11.40
N TYR A 355 -17.74 -15.00 10.90
CA TYR A 355 -18.38 -14.15 9.88
C TYR A 355 -18.50 -12.67 10.34
N SER A 356 -18.89 -12.46 11.60
CA SER A 356 -19.06 -11.11 12.13
C SER A 356 -17.73 -10.36 12.25
N SER A 357 -16.68 -11.03 12.77
CA SER A 357 -15.34 -10.40 12.86
C SER A 357 -14.72 -10.14 11.49
N ALA A 358 -14.85 -11.08 10.54
CA ALA A 358 -14.36 -10.90 9.19
C ALA A 358 -15.07 -9.72 8.48
N ARG A 359 -16.39 -9.56 8.68
CA ARG A 359 -17.13 -8.42 8.15
C ARG A 359 -16.70 -7.10 8.77
N GLN A 360 -16.54 -7.05 10.10
CA GLN A 360 -16.06 -5.85 10.78
C GLN A 360 -14.66 -5.44 10.29
N ASN A 361 -13.74 -6.40 10.22
CA ASN A 361 -12.41 -6.16 9.71
C ASN A 361 -12.42 -5.63 8.26
N ALA A 362 -13.29 -6.19 7.41
CA ALA A 362 -13.42 -5.73 6.03
C ALA A 362 -13.95 -4.28 5.93
N ILE A 363 -14.83 -3.86 6.86
CA ILE A 363 -15.33 -2.48 6.93
C ILE A 363 -14.23 -1.52 7.38
N GLU A 364 -13.45 -1.89 8.43
CA GLU A 364 -12.34 -1.08 8.90
C GLU A 364 -11.23 -0.95 7.83
N ASP A 365 -10.89 -2.04 7.17
CA ASP A 365 -9.95 -2.03 6.04
C ASP A 365 -10.45 -1.11 4.90
N GLU A 366 -11.77 -1.10 4.64
CA GLU A 366 -12.37 -0.21 3.64
C GLU A 366 -12.17 1.25 3.97
N ASN A 367 -12.36 1.64 5.23
CA ASN A 367 -12.12 3.00 5.68
C ASN A 367 -10.67 3.44 5.41
N THR A 368 -9.71 2.52 5.64
CA THR A 368 -8.30 2.78 5.32
C THR A 368 -8.05 2.96 3.82
N TYR A 369 -8.68 2.12 2.98
CA TYR A 369 -8.52 2.24 1.52
C TYR A 369 -9.19 3.49 0.95
N THR A 370 -10.19 4.06 1.62
CA THR A 370 -10.94 5.23 1.15
C THR A 370 -10.04 6.43 0.91
N GLU A 371 -9.07 6.68 1.78
CA GLU A 371 -8.09 7.78 1.59
C GLU A 371 -7.30 7.62 0.28
N ASP A 372 -6.87 6.39 -0.04
CA ASP A 372 -6.15 6.12 -1.29
C ASP A 372 -7.08 6.14 -2.51
N VAL A 373 -8.35 5.78 -2.34
CA VAL A 373 -9.37 5.87 -3.38
C VAL A 373 -9.66 7.34 -3.72
N GLU A 374 -9.81 8.21 -2.73
CA GLU A 374 -10.00 9.65 -2.93
C GLU A 374 -8.84 10.26 -3.72
N LEU A 375 -7.60 10.00 -3.29
CA LEU A 375 -6.42 10.48 -4.00
C LEU A 375 -6.36 9.96 -5.45
N LEU A 376 -6.78 8.71 -5.68
CA LEU A 376 -6.79 8.10 -7.00
C LEU A 376 -7.88 8.70 -7.90
N THR A 377 -9.06 8.96 -7.35
CA THR A 377 -10.17 9.58 -8.09
C THR A 377 -9.89 11.03 -8.43
N ASP A 378 -9.18 11.78 -7.57
CA ASP A 378 -8.71 13.12 -7.88
C ASP A 378 -7.75 13.10 -9.07
N PHE A 379 -6.79 12.17 -9.07
CA PHE A 379 -5.88 11.97 -10.21
C PHE A 379 -6.64 11.63 -11.50
N MET A 380 -7.56 10.68 -11.42
CA MET A 380 -8.35 10.26 -12.59
C MET A 380 -9.20 11.42 -13.13
N SER A 381 -9.75 12.25 -12.25
CA SER A 381 -10.55 13.41 -12.65
C SER A 381 -9.71 14.47 -13.38
N GLU A 382 -8.50 14.76 -12.89
CA GLU A 382 -7.60 15.71 -13.57
C GLU A 382 -7.15 15.19 -14.95
N VAL A 383 -6.89 13.88 -15.06
CA VAL A 383 -6.59 13.22 -16.33
C VAL A 383 -7.79 13.27 -17.29
N TYR A 384 -9.00 13.00 -16.78
CA TYR A 384 -10.22 13.04 -17.59
C TYR A 384 -10.52 14.45 -18.10
N GLU A 385 -10.37 15.48 -17.26
CA GLU A 385 -10.54 16.88 -17.70
C GLU A 385 -9.59 17.22 -18.85
N THR A 386 -8.32 16.83 -18.74
CA THR A 386 -7.33 17.04 -19.80
C THR A 386 -7.67 16.24 -21.06
N PHE A 387 -8.19 15.02 -20.90
CA PHE A 387 -8.67 14.19 -22.01
C PHE A 387 -9.84 14.85 -22.74
N VAL A 388 -10.86 15.36 -22.03
CA VAL A 388 -12.01 16.03 -22.64
C VAL A 388 -11.58 17.28 -23.41
N ILE A 389 -10.68 18.09 -22.83
CA ILE A 389 -10.09 19.24 -23.53
C ILE A 389 -9.39 18.80 -24.81
N SER A 390 -8.65 17.69 -24.77
CA SER A 390 -7.96 17.14 -25.92
C SER A 390 -8.91 16.59 -26.97
N CYS A 391 -10.05 15.99 -26.58
CA CYS A 391 -11.12 15.59 -27.49
C CYS A 391 -11.74 16.77 -28.22
N TYR A 392 -12.00 17.87 -27.51
CA TYR A 392 -12.49 19.11 -28.13
C TYR A 392 -11.48 19.69 -29.12
N LEU A 393 -10.24 19.86 -28.71
CA LEU A 393 -9.20 20.49 -29.56
C LEU A 393 -8.84 19.65 -30.79
N SER A 394 -8.95 18.32 -30.70
CA SER A 394 -8.73 17.40 -31.82
C SER A 394 -9.94 17.25 -32.75
N GLY A 395 -11.11 17.81 -32.38
CA GLY A 395 -12.34 17.62 -33.12
C GLY A 395 -12.94 16.22 -33.07
N LEU A 396 -12.49 15.37 -32.11
CA LEU A 396 -13.02 14.01 -31.94
C LEU A 396 -14.46 14.02 -31.46
N VAL A 397 -14.81 14.99 -30.61
CA VAL A 397 -16.16 15.19 -30.07
C VAL A 397 -16.54 16.66 -30.26
N ASP A 398 -17.70 16.89 -30.86
CA ASP A 398 -18.24 18.24 -31.05
C ASP A 398 -18.88 18.72 -29.75
N MET A 399 -18.39 19.88 -29.25
CA MET A 399 -18.83 20.50 -28.00
C MET A 399 -19.02 22.01 -28.22
N PRO A 400 -20.19 22.45 -28.72
CA PRO A 400 -20.43 23.84 -29.04
C PRO A 400 -20.34 24.76 -27.82
N GLY A 401 -19.58 25.86 -27.93
CA GLY A 401 -19.40 26.81 -26.85
C GLY A 401 -18.62 26.20 -25.65
N PHE A 402 -17.69 25.31 -25.90
CA PHE A 402 -16.94 24.58 -24.88
C PHE A 402 -16.36 25.45 -23.77
N TRP A 403 -15.72 26.58 -24.16
CA TRP A 403 -15.05 27.44 -23.17
C TRP A 403 -16.03 28.17 -22.26
N ASP A 404 -17.23 28.48 -22.74
CA ASP A 404 -18.28 29.16 -21.97
C ASP A 404 -18.97 28.17 -21.00
N LYS A 405 -19.06 26.89 -21.41
CA LYS A 405 -19.73 25.81 -20.67
C LYS A 405 -18.77 24.74 -20.15
N LYS A 406 -17.51 25.12 -19.96
CA LYS A 406 -16.45 24.17 -19.59
C LYS A 406 -16.81 23.32 -18.40
N ALA A 407 -17.38 23.88 -17.33
CA ALA A 407 -17.76 23.15 -16.12
C ALA A 407 -18.84 22.09 -16.37
N GLU A 408 -19.80 22.36 -17.28
CA GLU A 408 -20.84 21.40 -17.67
C GLU A 408 -20.22 20.22 -18.42
N TYR A 409 -19.38 20.48 -19.43
CA TYR A 409 -18.72 19.45 -20.24
C TYR A 409 -17.71 18.58 -19.47
N LEU A 410 -17.11 19.11 -18.40
CA LEU A 410 -16.18 18.37 -17.54
C LEU A 410 -16.86 17.64 -16.39
N SER A 411 -18.18 17.80 -16.20
CA SER A 411 -18.92 17.17 -15.13
C SER A 411 -18.94 15.64 -15.30
N HIS A 412 -18.54 14.93 -14.26
CA HIS A 412 -18.44 13.47 -14.28
C HIS A 412 -18.45 12.86 -12.87
N THR A 413 -18.63 11.56 -12.81
CA THR A 413 -18.47 10.76 -11.60
C THR A 413 -17.77 9.44 -11.91
N TRP A 414 -17.11 8.89 -10.88
CA TRP A 414 -16.46 7.60 -10.97
C TRP A 414 -17.23 6.55 -10.20
N THR A 415 -17.55 5.44 -10.86
CA THR A 415 -18.17 4.29 -10.21
C THR A 415 -17.13 3.18 -10.11
N LYS A 416 -16.86 2.74 -8.88
CA LYS A 416 -15.93 1.64 -8.63
C LYS A 416 -16.60 0.30 -8.97
N ALA A 417 -15.84 -0.62 -9.54
CA ALA A 417 -16.35 -1.98 -9.77
C ALA A 417 -16.79 -2.63 -8.43
N PRO A 418 -17.94 -3.33 -8.43
CA PRO A 418 -18.53 -3.87 -7.21
C PRO A 418 -17.62 -4.90 -6.54
N LYS A 419 -17.65 -4.91 -5.23
CA LYS A 419 -17.06 -6.00 -4.44
C LYS A 419 -17.94 -7.24 -4.54
N LYS A 420 -17.31 -8.41 -4.53
CA LYS A 420 -18.04 -9.66 -4.44
C LYS A 420 -18.69 -9.76 -3.06
N TRP A 421 -19.93 -10.16 -3.02
CA TRP A 421 -20.67 -10.42 -1.78
C TRP A 421 -20.04 -11.61 -1.02
N ILE A 422 -19.98 -11.49 0.30
CA ILE A 422 -19.52 -12.57 1.18
C ILE A 422 -20.64 -13.61 1.31
N ASP A 423 -21.87 -13.14 1.54
CA ASP A 423 -23.09 -13.97 1.59
C ASP A 423 -24.15 -13.37 0.67
N PRO A 424 -24.24 -13.85 -0.59
CA PRO A 424 -25.15 -13.28 -1.58
C PRO A 424 -26.62 -13.27 -1.14
N ALA A 425 -27.05 -14.28 -0.37
CA ALA A 425 -28.45 -14.37 0.07
C ALA A 425 -28.79 -13.30 1.10
N LYS A 426 -27.92 -13.11 2.11
CA LYS A 426 -28.14 -12.09 3.15
C LYS A 426 -28.02 -10.68 2.59
N GLU A 427 -27.05 -10.44 1.72
CA GLU A 427 -26.81 -9.12 1.14
C GLU A 427 -27.93 -8.73 0.17
N SER A 428 -28.42 -9.68 -0.65
CA SER A 428 -29.58 -9.47 -1.50
C SER A 428 -30.86 -9.17 -0.70
N THR A 429 -31.08 -9.89 0.41
CA THR A 429 -32.22 -9.65 1.29
C THR A 429 -32.13 -8.29 1.97
N ALA A 430 -30.93 -7.91 2.45
CA ALA A 430 -30.68 -6.61 3.06
C ALA A 430 -30.87 -5.46 2.04
N GLY A 431 -30.39 -5.62 0.80
CA GLY A 431 -30.60 -4.66 -0.27
C GLY A 431 -32.09 -4.47 -0.61
N LYS A 432 -32.82 -5.58 -0.71
CA LYS A 432 -34.28 -5.54 -0.93
C LYS A 432 -34.99 -4.80 0.22
N THR A 433 -34.64 -5.10 1.46
CA THR A 433 -35.26 -4.47 2.64
C THR A 433 -34.91 -2.97 2.70
N ALA A 434 -33.69 -2.59 2.38
CA ALA A 434 -33.28 -1.19 2.35
C ALA A 434 -34.01 -0.37 1.28
N LEU A 435 -34.22 -0.96 0.10
CA LEU A 435 -35.07 -0.37 -0.95
C LEU A 435 -36.52 -0.22 -0.51
N GLN A 436 -37.10 -1.26 0.09
CA GLN A 436 -38.51 -1.26 0.53
C GLN A 436 -38.76 -0.29 1.68
N SER A 437 -37.75 -0.07 2.55
CA SER A 437 -37.82 0.89 3.67
C SER A 437 -37.49 2.32 3.28
N GLY A 438 -37.08 2.56 2.03
CA GLY A 438 -36.65 3.89 1.55
C GLY A 438 -35.28 4.34 2.09
N GLN A 439 -34.51 3.45 2.71
CA GLN A 439 -33.15 3.76 3.21
C GLN A 439 -32.14 3.87 2.08
N LYS A 440 -32.40 3.21 0.94
CA LYS A 440 -31.58 3.29 -0.29
C LYS A 440 -32.47 3.52 -1.48
N THR A 441 -31.97 4.28 -2.43
CA THR A 441 -32.58 4.43 -3.75
C THR A 441 -32.13 3.30 -4.68
N PHE A 442 -32.83 3.11 -5.79
CA PHE A 442 -32.39 2.17 -6.83
C PHE A 442 -31.06 2.60 -7.46
N GLN A 443 -30.82 3.91 -7.54
CA GLN A 443 -29.55 4.47 -7.99
C GLN A 443 -28.40 4.06 -7.08
N ASP A 444 -28.59 4.12 -5.75
CA ASP A 444 -27.57 3.71 -4.78
C ASP A 444 -27.22 2.22 -4.91
N VAL A 445 -28.24 1.38 -5.09
CA VAL A 445 -28.04 -0.06 -5.28
C VAL A 445 -27.31 -0.37 -6.58
N CYS A 446 -27.65 0.32 -7.68
CA CYS A 446 -26.93 0.19 -8.94
C CYS A 446 -25.48 0.66 -8.81
N ALA A 447 -25.25 1.80 -8.15
CA ALA A 447 -23.91 2.33 -7.91
C ALA A 447 -23.04 1.37 -7.06
N GLU A 448 -23.61 0.76 -6.02
CA GLU A 448 -22.95 -0.28 -5.22
C GLU A 448 -22.60 -1.53 -6.05
N GLN A 449 -23.39 -1.82 -7.09
CA GLN A 449 -23.13 -2.88 -8.05
C GLN A 449 -22.24 -2.45 -9.24
N GLY A 450 -21.77 -1.21 -9.24
CA GLY A 450 -20.90 -0.68 -10.29
C GLY A 450 -21.60 -0.49 -11.63
N LYS A 451 -22.93 -0.33 -11.63
CA LYS A 451 -23.74 -0.12 -12.82
C LYS A 451 -24.36 1.29 -12.81
N ASP A 452 -24.49 1.88 -13.98
CA ASP A 452 -25.39 3.02 -14.15
C ASP A 452 -26.85 2.53 -14.07
N TRP A 453 -27.69 3.24 -13.34
CA TRP A 453 -29.08 2.85 -13.17
C TRP A 453 -29.88 3.01 -14.46
N LYS A 454 -29.55 4.00 -15.34
CA LYS A 454 -30.22 4.17 -16.64
C LYS A 454 -29.85 3.01 -17.57
N GLU A 455 -28.55 2.65 -17.64
CA GLU A 455 -28.10 1.47 -18.40
C GLU A 455 -28.75 0.20 -17.88
N ALA A 456 -28.82 0.01 -16.56
CA ALA A 456 -29.46 -1.16 -15.96
C ALA A 456 -30.95 -1.25 -16.30
N VAL A 457 -31.69 -0.14 -16.32
CA VAL A 457 -33.10 -0.10 -16.71
C VAL A 457 -33.26 -0.35 -18.21
N ASN A 458 -32.41 0.23 -19.06
CA ASN A 458 -32.43 0.02 -20.50
C ASN A 458 -32.13 -1.45 -20.85
N GLU A 459 -31.08 -2.05 -20.23
CA GLU A 459 -30.74 -3.48 -20.38
C GLU A 459 -31.96 -4.37 -20.03
N MET A 460 -32.65 -4.03 -18.94
CA MET A 460 -33.85 -4.78 -18.54
C MET A 460 -35.02 -4.61 -19.52
N ALA A 461 -35.25 -3.39 -20.00
CA ALA A 461 -36.30 -3.11 -20.98
C ALA A 461 -36.06 -3.90 -22.26
N GLU A 462 -34.84 -3.92 -22.78
CA GLU A 462 -34.42 -4.67 -23.95
C GLU A 462 -34.63 -6.19 -23.77
N VAL A 463 -34.21 -6.74 -22.62
CA VAL A 463 -34.40 -8.14 -22.27
C VAL A 463 -35.89 -8.51 -22.19
N LEU A 464 -36.71 -7.64 -21.59
CA LEU A 464 -38.15 -7.88 -21.49
C LEU A 464 -38.87 -7.81 -22.87
N GLU A 465 -38.45 -6.88 -23.72
CA GLU A 465 -38.99 -6.74 -25.09
C GLU A 465 -38.59 -7.96 -25.94
N TYR A 466 -37.34 -8.38 -25.86
CA TYR A 466 -36.87 -9.59 -26.53
C TYR A 466 -37.61 -10.83 -26.02
N GLY A 467 -37.78 -10.98 -24.69
CA GLY A 467 -38.57 -12.09 -24.11
C GLY A 467 -39.98 -12.15 -24.67
N ARG A 468 -40.67 -11.01 -24.75
CA ARG A 468 -42.03 -10.92 -25.36
C ARG A 468 -42.00 -11.30 -26.84
N SER A 469 -40.99 -10.89 -27.60
CA SER A 469 -40.87 -11.19 -29.02
C SER A 469 -40.71 -12.69 -29.31
N VAL A 470 -40.07 -13.45 -28.41
CA VAL A 470 -39.88 -14.90 -28.51
C VAL A 470 -40.92 -15.73 -27.73
N GLY A 471 -41.94 -15.08 -27.14
CA GLY A 471 -43.00 -15.75 -26.41
C GLY A 471 -42.64 -16.28 -25.02
N VAL A 472 -41.59 -15.73 -24.42
CA VAL A 472 -41.16 -16.05 -23.04
C VAL A 472 -41.58 -14.91 -22.11
N GLU A 473 -42.45 -15.22 -21.15
CA GLU A 473 -42.77 -14.28 -20.07
C GLU A 473 -41.66 -14.30 -19.03
N LEU A 474 -40.80 -13.27 -19.06
CA LEU A 474 -39.81 -13.03 -18.03
C LEU A 474 -40.50 -12.33 -16.87
N GLY A 475 -40.76 -13.08 -15.80
CA GLY A 475 -41.35 -12.54 -14.59
C GLY A 475 -40.34 -11.68 -13.85
N GLY A 476 -40.80 -10.51 -13.39
CA GLY A 476 -40.13 -9.99 -12.31
C GLY A 476 -39.45 -8.70 -12.35
N VAL A 477 -40.17 -7.77 -12.02
CA VAL A 477 -39.71 -6.43 -11.79
C VAL A 477 -39.24 -6.24 -10.36
N ILE A 478 -38.22 -5.45 -10.27
CA ILE A 478 -37.35 -5.11 -9.14
C ILE A 478 -38.16 -4.65 -7.90
N PHE A 479 -39.37 -4.12 -8.04
CA PHE A 479 -40.14 -3.46 -6.98
C PHE A 479 -41.56 -3.99 -6.75
N GLY A 480 -42.02 -4.95 -7.53
CA GLY A 480 -43.37 -5.50 -7.37
C GLY A 480 -43.44 -6.51 -6.22
N ASN A 481 -44.18 -6.23 -5.17
CA ASN A 481 -44.88 -7.30 -4.49
C ASN A 481 -45.75 -7.93 -5.57
N GLY A 482 -45.38 -9.12 -6.01
CA GLY A 482 -46.22 -9.87 -6.97
C GLY A 482 -47.60 -10.12 -6.35
N THR A 483 -48.46 -9.16 -6.48
CA THR A 483 -49.89 -9.43 -6.49
C THR A 483 -50.14 -10.16 -7.79
N THR A 484 -50.06 -11.47 -7.70
CA THR A 484 -50.47 -12.41 -8.72
C THR A 484 -51.75 -11.89 -9.36
N ALA A 485 -51.73 -11.73 -10.69
CA ALA A 485 -52.89 -11.45 -11.53
C ALA A 485 -53.96 -12.58 -11.48
N ALA A 486 -53.95 -13.41 -10.44
CA ALA A 486 -54.87 -14.52 -10.21
C ALA A 486 -56.09 -14.14 -9.35
N GLN A 487 -56.22 -12.89 -8.88
CA GLN A 487 -57.37 -12.49 -8.06
C GLN A 487 -58.38 -11.56 -8.76
N GLN A 488 -58.24 -11.28 -10.06
CA GLN A 488 -59.21 -10.46 -10.77
C GLN A 488 -60.27 -11.27 -11.56
N ASN A 489 -60.28 -12.61 -11.50
CA ASN A 489 -61.26 -13.43 -12.26
C ASN A 489 -62.31 -14.15 -11.37
N THR A 490 -62.47 -13.78 -10.11
CA THR A 490 -63.55 -14.40 -9.25
C THR A 490 -64.53 -13.40 -8.67
N ALA A 491 -64.62 -12.18 -9.21
CA ALA A 491 -65.71 -11.24 -8.87
C ALA A 491 -66.61 -10.96 -10.08
N GLY A 492 -67.11 -12.00 -10.71
CA GLY A 492 -68.03 -11.89 -11.87
C GLY A 492 -68.71 -13.21 -12.18
N LYS A 493 -69.44 -13.76 -11.18
CA LYS A 493 -70.55 -14.68 -11.42
C LYS A 493 -71.55 -14.56 -10.27
#